data_d3e632a7c9ae2660d951db36acde2526
#
_entry.id   d3e632a7c9ae2660d951db36acde2526
#
_cell.length_a   1.000
_cell.length_b   1.000
_cell.length_c   1.000
_cell.angle_alpha   90.00
_cell.angle_beta   90.00
_cell.angle_gamma   90.00
#
_symmetry.space_group_name_H-M   'P 1'
#
loop_
_entity.id
_entity.type
_entity.pdbx_description
1 polymer ?
#
loop_
_entity_poly.entity_id
_entity_poly.type
_entity_poly.pdbx_seq_one_letter_code
_entity_poly.pdbx_strand_id
1 'polypeptide(L)'
;DMAISRASFENIPINLITAVPSIETYENIQKGKYSISKLEKRYQNASLPNYEIINLNETKLEKQSWLSKKIIEKVNFHLNKNDQVLFFLNRRGFSPHVLCSKCFDIFSCPNCSINLVYHKNTNNLLCHYCGFKSHLKRNCVKKGDCEFIFSGPGVERISEEVKRNFPTKKIEIFSSDT
;
A
#
# COMPACT_ATOMS: atom_id res chain seq x y z
N ASP A 1 -17.08 -1.30 19.72
CA ASP A 1 -18.46 -1.49 20.21
C ASP A 1 -18.56 -2.45 21.40
N MET A 2 -18.01 -3.68 21.32
CA MET A 2 -18.05 -4.63 22.45
C MET A 2 -17.44 -4.08 23.75
N ALA A 3 -16.33 -3.35 23.67
CA ALA A 3 -15.71 -2.75 24.87
C ALA A 3 -16.60 -1.70 25.53
N ILE A 4 -17.29 -0.88 24.74
CA ILE A 4 -18.23 0.13 25.23
C ILE A 4 -19.43 -0.56 25.90
N SER A 5 -20.00 -1.58 25.26
CA SER A 5 -21.13 -2.35 25.82
C SER A 5 -20.74 -3.02 27.14
N ARG A 6 -19.57 -3.65 27.18
CA ARG A 6 -19.05 -4.28 28.39
C ARG A 6 -18.85 -3.26 29.51
N ALA A 7 -18.21 -2.13 29.23
CA ALA A 7 -18.02 -1.06 30.22
C ALA A 7 -19.37 -0.55 30.78
N SER A 8 -20.37 -0.42 29.91
CA SER A 8 -21.72 -0.03 30.32
C SER A 8 -22.38 -1.08 31.20
N PHE A 9 -22.28 -2.38 30.87
CA PHE A 9 -22.86 -3.46 31.71
C PHE A 9 -22.18 -3.58 33.06
N GLU A 10 -20.86 -3.46 33.10
CA GLU A 10 -20.06 -3.59 34.32
C GLU A 10 -20.01 -2.27 35.13
N ASN A 11 -20.59 -1.19 34.61
CA ASN A 11 -20.55 0.16 35.16
C ASN A 11 -19.14 0.65 35.50
N ILE A 12 -18.20 0.42 34.60
CA ILE A 12 -16.80 0.84 34.69
C ILE A 12 -16.48 1.94 33.69
N PRO A 13 -15.58 2.88 34.02
CA PRO A 13 -15.15 3.90 33.07
C PRO A 13 -14.37 3.30 31.92
N ILE A 14 -14.55 3.86 30.70
CA ILE A 14 -13.78 3.51 29.51
C ILE A 14 -13.20 4.76 28.86
N ASN A 15 -11.93 4.71 28.49
CA ASN A 15 -11.27 5.74 27.71
C ASN A 15 -10.99 5.23 26.28
N LEU A 16 -11.54 5.92 25.29
CA LEU A 16 -11.28 5.66 23.88
C LEU A 16 -10.22 6.65 23.41
N ILE A 17 -9.03 6.16 23.09
CA ILE A 17 -7.89 6.99 22.67
C ILE A 17 -7.66 6.79 21.17
N THR A 18 -7.73 7.88 20.41
CA THR A 18 -7.51 7.84 18.96
C THR A 18 -7.08 9.22 18.43
N ALA A 19 -6.32 9.24 17.35
CA ALA A 19 -6.02 10.47 16.62
C ALA A 19 -7.20 10.90 15.73
N VAL A 20 -7.99 9.94 15.23
CA VAL A 20 -9.16 10.17 14.37
C VAL A 20 -10.29 9.27 14.89
N PRO A 21 -11.32 9.84 15.52
CA PRO A 21 -12.47 9.07 15.98
C PRO A 21 -13.28 8.55 14.80
N SER A 22 -13.97 7.43 14.98
CA SER A 22 -14.98 6.99 14.01
C SER A 22 -16.15 7.99 13.95
N ILE A 23 -16.92 7.95 12.85
CA ILE A 23 -18.06 8.85 12.66
C ILE A 23 -19.08 8.69 13.78
N GLU A 24 -19.34 7.47 14.23
CA GLU A 24 -20.26 7.17 15.32
C GLU A 24 -19.76 7.74 16.66
N THR A 25 -18.47 7.62 16.94
CA THR A 25 -17.85 8.20 18.14
C THR A 25 -17.94 9.72 18.10
N TYR A 26 -17.63 10.31 16.96
CA TYR A 26 -17.72 11.77 16.77
C TYR A 26 -19.15 12.28 16.98
N GLU A 27 -20.14 11.61 16.40
CA GLU A 27 -21.56 11.94 16.56
C GLU A 27 -22.01 11.84 18.05
N ASN A 28 -21.57 10.81 18.76
CA ASN A 28 -21.86 10.65 20.18
C ASN A 28 -21.23 11.76 21.04
N ILE A 29 -20.04 12.26 20.64
CA ILE A 29 -19.41 13.43 21.27
C ILE A 29 -20.27 14.68 21.02
N GLN A 30 -20.69 14.92 19.77
CA GLN A 30 -21.51 16.08 19.40
C GLN A 30 -22.86 16.09 20.15
N LYS A 31 -23.44 14.91 20.37
CA LYS A 31 -24.68 14.74 21.16
C LYS A 31 -24.49 14.80 22.68
N GLY A 32 -23.26 15.01 23.14
CA GLY A 32 -22.94 15.08 24.55
C GLY A 32 -23.02 13.76 25.33
N LYS A 33 -23.09 12.62 24.61
CA LYS A 33 -23.07 11.29 25.23
C LYS A 33 -21.70 10.89 25.77
N TYR A 34 -20.63 11.38 25.12
CA TYR A 34 -19.24 11.14 25.53
C TYR A 34 -18.58 12.47 25.85
N SER A 35 -17.84 12.50 26.96
CA SER A 35 -16.93 13.59 27.23
C SER A 35 -15.70 13.48 26.30
N ILE A 36 -15.11 14.63 25.95
CA ILE A 36 -13.91 14.69 25.11
C ILE A 36 -12.79 15.44 25.81
N SER A 37 -11.59 14.87 25.74
CA SER A 37 -10.36 15.55 26.10
C SER A 37 -9.45 15.60 24.89
N LYS A 38 -9.06 16.80 24.45
CA LYS A 38 -8.21 17.01 23.28
C LYS A 38 -6.77 17.32 23.69
N LEU A 39 -5.83 16.60 23.10
CA LEU A 39 -4.41 16.92 23.18
C LEU A 39 -4.06 17.77 21.94
N GLU A 40 -4.08 19.09 22.09
CA GLU A 40 -3.87 20.01 20.96
C GLU A 40 -2.40 20.20 20.61
N LYS A 41 -1.50 19.95 21.56
CA LYS A 41 -0.05 20.12 21.37
C LYS A 41 0.62 18.78 21.16
N ARG A 42 1.52 18.70 20.20
CA ARG A 42 2.40 17.55 20.04
C ARG A 42 3.40 17.47 21.18
N TYR A 43 3.77 16.24 21.56
CA TYR A 43 4.80 16.01 22.56
C TYR A 43 6.09 16.77 22.20
N GLN A 44 6.69 17.47 23.15
CA GLN A 44 7.89 18.29 22.98
C GLN A 44 7.80 19.33 21.85
N ASN A 45 6.61 19.85 21.53
CA ASN A 45 6.36 20.81 20.44
C ASN A 45 6.89 20.33 19.07
N ALA A 46 6.88 19.02 18.82
CA ALA A 46 7.32 18.45 17.55
C ALA A 46 6.58 19.07 16.37
N SER A 47 7.32 19.51 15.36
CA SER A 47 6.78 20.06 14.11
C SER A 47 6.17 18.95 13.24
N LEU A 48 5.25 19.33 12.37
CA LEU A 48 4.79 18.46 11.30
C LEU A 48 5.92 18.20 10.30
N PRO A 49 5.99 17.02 9.68
CA PRO A 49 6.95 16.79 8.63
C PRO A 49 6.67 17.72 7.43
N ASN A 50 7.72 18.14 6.76
CA ASN A 50 7.59 18.80 5.48
C ASN A 50 7.08 17.79 4.44
N TYR A 51 6.13 18.20 3.60
CA TYR A 51 5.62 17.37 2.52
C TYR A 51 5.76 18.07 1.18
N GLU A 52 5.92 17.29 0.13
CA GLU A 52 5.98 17.77 -1.24
C GLU A 52 5.21 16.81 -2.13
N ILE A 53 4.42 17.37 -3.04
CA ILE A 53 3.69 16.60 -4.05
C ILE A 53 4.46 16.66 -5.36
N ILE A 54 4.75 15.50 -5.94
CA ILE A 54 5.38 15.38 -7.25
C ILE A 54 4.32 14.93 -8.24
N ASN A 55 3.96 15.80 -9.18
CA ASN A 55 3.01 15.48 -10.25
C ASN A 55 3.71 14.66 -11.34
N LEU A 56 3.36 13.39 -11.45
CA LEU A 56 3.95 12.48 -12.44
C LEU A 56 3.47 12.76 -13.87
N ASN A 57 2.39 13.52 -14.06
CA ASN A 57 1.96 13.97 -15.40
C ASN A 57 2.90 15.03 -15.98
N GLU A 58 3.52 15.82 -15.13
CA GLU A 58 4.49 16.85 -15.52
C GLU A 58 5.93 16.28 -15.63
N THR A 59 6.18 15.17 -14.98
CA THR A 59 7.50 14.55 -14.94
C THR A 59 7.48 13.30 -15.81
N LYS A 60 8.09 13.35 -17.00
CA LYS A 60 8.19 12.17 -17.85
C LYS A 60 8.98 11.08 -17.13
N LEU A 61 8.32 9.97 -16.83
CA LEU A 61 8.97 8.75 -16.36
C LEU A 61 9.62 8.03 -17.54
N GLU A 62 10.76 7.40 -17.30
CA GLU A 62 11.34 6.48 -18.27
C GLU A 62 10.42 5.26 -18.45
N LYS A 63 10.50 4.61 -19.63
CA LYS A 63 9.69 3.40 -19.87
C LYS A 63 9.95 2.36 -18.77
N GLN A 64 8.88 1.85 -18.19
CA GLN A 64 8.91 0.87 -17.10
C GLN A 64 9.56 1.37 -15.78
N SER A 65 9.70 2.69 -15.61
CA SER A 65 10.11 3.30 -14.36
C SER A 65 8.91 3.88 -13.61
N TRP A 66 8.97 3.86 -12.29
CA TRP A 66 7.95 4.39 -11.38
C TRP A 66 8.51 5.47 -10.46
N LEU A 67 9.83 5.59 -10.41
CA LEU A 67 10.53 6.62 -9.66
C LEU A 67 10.98 7.75 -10.59
N SER A 68 10.50 8.96 -10.34
CA SER A 68 10.94 10.14 -11.09
C SER A 68 12.38 10.51 -10.72
N LYS A 69 13.09 11.18 -11.62
CA LYS A 69 14.45 11.71 -11.35
C LYS A 69 14.47 12.55 -10.07
N LYS A 70 13.46 13.37 -9.87
CA LYS A 70 13.33 14.21 -8.66
C LYS A 70 13.25 13.37 -7.37
N ILE A 71 12.56 12.23 -7.38
CA ILE A 71 12.54 11.30 -6.24
C ILE A 71 13.94 10.71 -6.02
N ILE A 72 14.61 10.26 -7.07
CA ILE A 72 15.96 9.68 -6.98
C ILE A 72 16.95 10.69 -6.41
N GLU A 73 16.91 11.94 -6.86
CA GLU A 73 17.76 13.03 -6.35
C GLU A 73 17.52 13.29 -4.86
N LYS A 74 16.25 13.35 -4.43
CA LYS A 74 15.90 13.52 -3.01
C LYS A 74 16.36 12.34 -2.15
N VAL A 75 16.19 11.13 -2.63
CA VAL A 75 16.69 9.93 -1.94
C VAL A 75 18.20 9.99 -1.79
N ASN A 76 18.94 10.31 -2.85
CA ASN A 76 20.40 10.48 -2.78
C ASN A 76 20.82 11.56 -1.80
N PHE A 77 20.11 12.70 -1.77
CA PHE A 77 20.39 13.78 -0.82
C PHE A 77 20.29 13.30 0.64
N HIS A 78 19.26 12.52 0.98
CA HIS A 78 19.09 11.98 2.32
C HIS A 78 20.09 10.87 2.64
N LEU A 79 20.30 9.94 1.70
CA LEU A 79 21.28 8.86 1.87
C LEU A 79 22.72 9.38 2.05
N ASN A 80 23.09 10.52 1.42
CA ASN A 80 24.39 11.17 1.62
C ASN A 80 24.54 11.84 2.99
N LYS A 81 23.42 12.11 3.68
CA LYS A 81 23.38 12.58 5.07
C LYS A 81 23.34 11.46 6.09
N ASN A 82 23.43 10.21 5.66
CA ASN A 82 23.22 9.01 6.47
C ASN A 82 21.79 8.89 7.06
N ASP A 83 20.81 9.55 6.43
CA ASP A 83 19.40 9.39 6.78
C ASP A 83 18.87 8.06 6.23
N GLN A 84 17.77 7.57 6.84
CA GLN A 84 17.01 6.45 6.34
C GLN A 84 15.88 6.95 5.42
N VAL A 85 15.58 6.19 4.37
CA VAL A 85 14.50 6.51 3.44
C VAL A 85 13.51 5.35 3.41
N LEU A 86 12.22 5.65 3.56
CA LEU A 86 11.13 4.69 3.46
C LEU A 86 10.32 4.94 2.19
N PHE A 87 10.22 3.92 1.33
CA PHE A 87 9.25 3.88 0.25
C PHE A 87 7.98 3.18 0.74
N PHE A 88 6.89 3.91 0.86
CA PHE A 88 5.61 3.31 1.25
C PHE A 88 4.72 3.10 0.04
N LEU A 89 4.32 1.87 -0.18
CA LEU A 89 3.43 1.47 -1.26
C LEU A 89 2.36 0.49 -0.77
N ASN A 90 1.10 0.88 -0.82
CA ASN A 90 -0.01 0.00 -0.43
C ASN A 90 -0.46 -0.92 -1.59
N ARG A 91 0.51 -1.64 -2.21
CA ARG A 91 0.25 -2.58 -3.31
C ARG A 91 1.22 -3.76 -3.21
N ARG A 92 0.70 -4.94 -2.88
CA ARG A 92 1.47 -6.18 -2.73
C ARG A 92 1.92 -6.74 -4.07
N GLY A 93 2.88 -7.70 -4.02
CA GLY A 93 3.38 -8.44 -5.16
C GLY A 93 4.19 -7.60 -6.16
N PHE A 94 4.36 -8.15 -7.37
CA PHE A 94 5.06 -7.50 -8.47
C PHE A 94 4.13 -6.59 -9.27
N SER A 95 2.94 -7.09 -9.61
CA SER A 95 1.92 -6.33 -10.35
C SER A 95 0.52 -6.58 -9.80
N PRO A 96 -0.21 -5.51 -9.45
CA PRO A 96 -1.58 -5.64 -8.95
C PRO A 96 -2.61 -6.04 -10.02
N HIS A 97 -2.26 -5.94 -11.30
CA HIS A 97 -3.13 -6.31 -12.40
C HIS A 97 -2.36 -7.08 -13.45
N VAL A 98 -2.92 -8.21 -13.87
CA VAL A 98 -2.44 -9.01 -14.99
C VAL A 98 -3.52 -9.02 -16.06
N LEU A 99 -3.17 -8.57 -17.27
CA LEU A 99 -4.08 -8.45 -18.39
C LEU A 99 -3.63 -9.35 -19.54
N CYS A 100 -4.59 -9.84 -20.31
CA CYS A 100 -4.28 -10.46 -21.60
C CYS A 100 -3.88 -9.39 -22.64
N SER A 101 -2.80 -9.61 -23.37
CA SER A 101 -2.34 -8.67 -24.40
C SER A 101 -3.29 -8.59 -25.62
N LYS A 102 -4.17 -9.58 -25.82
CA LYS A 102 -5.06 -9.65 -26.97
C LYS A 102 -6.47 -9.13 -26.70
N CYS A 103 -7.02 -9.41 -25.49
CA CYS A 103 -8.39 -9.00 -25.16
C CYS A 103 -8.47 -8.00 -24.00
N PHE A 104 -7.34 -7.69 -23.35
CA PHE A 104 -7.21 -6.78 -22.21
C PHE A 104 -8.05 -7.19 -20.97
N ASP A 105 -8.59 -8.41 -20.96
CA ASP A 105 -9.27 -8.91 -19.78
C ASP A 105 -8.30 -9.02 -18.60
N ILE A 106 -8.76 -8.60 -17.45
CA ILE A 106 -8.01 -8.70 -16.19
C ILE A 106 -8.26 -10.08 -15.59
N PHE A 107 -7.21 -10.71 -15.09
CA PHE A 107 -7.31 -11.99 -14.38
C PHE A 107 -7.90 -11.79 -13.01
N SER A 108 -9.13 -12.24 -12.81
CA SER A 108 -9.86 -12.17 -11.56
C SER A 108 -9.89 -13.52 -10.84
N CYS A 109 -10.05 -13.45 -9.52
CA CYS A 109 -10.18 -14.65 -8.69
C CYS A 109 -11.53 -15.35 -8.98
N PRO A 110 -11.55 -16.68 -9.22
CA PRO A 110 -12.78 -17.40 -9.49
C PRO A 110 -13.72 -17.47 -8.27
N ASN A 111 -13.19 -17.30 -7.05
CA ASN A 111 -13.96 -17.44 -5.81
C ASN A 111 -14.63 -16.13 -5.37
N CYS A 112 -13.99 -14.97 -5.62
CA CYS A 112 -14.45 -13.69 -5.09
C CYS A 112 -14.37 -12.53 -6.09
N SER A 113 -14.06 -12.79 -7.35
CA SER A 113 -14.01 -11.81 -8.45
C SER A 113 -13.05 -10.63 -8.27
N ILE A 114 -12.20 -10.65 -7.24
CA ILE A 114 -11.17 -9.65 -7.02
C ILE A 114 -9.98 -9.91 -7.96
N ASN A 115 -9.32 -8.86 -8.42
CA ASN A 115 -8.17 -9.00 -9.29
C ASN A 115 -7.05 -9.80 -8.62
N LEU A 116 -6.49 -10.75 -9.36
CA LEU A 116 -5.35 -11.54 -8.93
C LEU A 116 -4.07 -10.71 -9.02
N VAL A 117 -3.24 -10.81 -8.00
CA VAL A 117 -1.93 -10.16 -7.92
C VAL A 117 -0.84 -11.13 -8.37
N TYR A 118 0.03 -10.70 -9.25
CA TYR A 118 1.16 -11.49 -9.68
C TYR A 118 2.36 -11.31 -8.74
N HIS A 119 2.89 -12.43 -8.26
CA HIS A 119 4.11 -12.53 -7.47
C HIS A 119 5.23 -13.12 -8.34
N LYS A 120 6.21 -12.30 -8.69
CA LYS A 120 7.30 -12.69 -9.60
C LYS A 120 8.19 -13.77 -9.00
N ASN A 121 8.51 -13.66 -7.71
CA ASN A 121 9.41 -14.60 -7.01
C ASN A 121 8.88 -16.04 -7.01
N THR A 122 7.56 -16.21 -6.93
CA THR A 122 6.92 -17.53 -6.92
C THR A 122 6.27 -17.90 -8.25
N ASN A 123 6.27 -16.97 -9.22
CA ASN A 123 5.58 -17.09 -10.52
C ASN A 123 4.10 -17.47 -10.39
N ASN A 124 3.43 -16.95 -9.38
CA ASN A 124 2.03 -17.27 -9.06
C ASN A 124 1.14 -16.03 -9.11
N LEU A 125 -0.13 -16.28 -9.42
CA LEU A 125 -1.25 -15.38 -9.19
C LEU A 125 -1.85 -15.68 -7.82
N LEU A 126 -2.02 -14.67 -6.99
CA LEU A 126 -2.56 -14.79 -5.63
C LEU A 126 -3.75 -13.85 -5.45
N CYS A 127 -4.80 -14.35 -4.85
CA CYS A 127 -5.88 -13.53 -4.30
C CYS A 127 -5.60 -13.23 -2.83
N HIS A 128 -5.30 -11.99 -2.50
CA HIS A 128 -5.03 -11.58 -1.12
C HIS A 128 -6.28 -11.49 -0.22
N TYR A 129 -7.47 -11.75 -0.79
CA TYR A 129 -8.71 -11.79 -0.03
C TYR A 129 -9.07 -13.20 0.46
N CYS A 130 -9.10 -14.18 -0.44
CA CYS A 130 -9.48 -15.55 -0.10
C CYS A 130 -8.33 -16.55 -0.11
N GLY A 131 -7.10 -16.13 -0.42
CA GLY A 131 -5.94 -17.02 -0.48
C GLY A 131 -5.85 -17.92 -1.72
N PHE A 132 -6.78 -17.78 -2.70
CA PHE A 132 -6.71 -18.55 -3.93
C PHE A 132 -5.37 -18.34 -4.64
N LYS A 133 -4.71 -19.43 -5.02
CA LYS A 133 -3.44 -19.44 -5.76
C LYS A 133 -3.58 -20.17 -7.09
N SER A 134 -2.98 -19.63 -8.12
CA SER A 134 -2.89 -20.27 -9.45
C SER A 134 -1.56 -19.93 -10.08
N HIS A 135 -0.98 -20.88 -10.80
CA HIS A 135 0.13 -20.56 -11.68
C HIS A 135 -0.33 -19.66 -12.83
N LEU A 136 0.58 -18.79 -13.28
CA LEU A 136 0.35 -17.99 -14.47
C LEU A 136 0.29 -18.93 -15.69
N LYS A 137 -0.93 -19.29 -16.12
CA LYS A 137 -1.14 -20.10 -17.33
C LYS A 137 -0.93 -19.19 -18.54
N ARG A 138 -0.20 -19.68 -19.55
CA ARG A 138 0.05 -18.92 -20.78
C ARG A 138 -1.19 -18.70 -21.67
N ASN A 139 -2.32 -19.28 -21.32
CA ASN A 139 -3.52 -19.27 -22.16
C ASN A 139 -4.62 -18.43 -21.53
N CYS A 140 -5.10 -17.48 -22.31
CA CYS A 140 -6.32 -16.74 -22.00
C CYS A 140 -7.54 -17.60 -22.37
N VAL A 141 -8.54 -17.65 -21.49
CA VAL A 141 -9.78 -18.42 -21.70
C VAL A 141 -10.50 -18.00 -22.99
N LYS A 142 -10.44 -16.71 -23.35
CA LYS A 142 -11.14 -16.16 -24.52
C LYS A 142 -10.36 -16.21 -25.83
N LYS A 143 -9.03 -16.17 -25.78
CA LYS A 143 -8.18 -15.97 -26.96
C LYS A 143 -7.07 -17.03 -27.12
N GLY A 144 -7.07 -18.04 -26.25
CA GLY A 144 -6.02 -19.08 -26.28
C GLY A 144 -4.65 -18.52 -25.95
N ASP A 145 -3.64 -18.87 -26.76
CA ASP A 145 -2.26 -18.43 -26.55
C ASP A 145 -2.15 -16.90 -26.61
N CYS A 146 -1.70 -16.30 -25.52
CA CYS A 146 -1.52 -14.86 -25.39
C CYS A 146 -0.34 -14.51 -24.48
N GLU A 147 0.17 -13.32 -24.65
CA GLU A 147 1.12 -12.72 -23.71
C GLU A 147 0.37 -11.99 -22.59
N PHE A 148 1.06 -11.77 -21.46
CA PHE A 148 0.49 -11.07 -20.33
C PHE A 148 1.13 -9.68 -20.19
N ILE A 149 0.27 -8.70 -19.89
CA ILE A 149 0.67 -7.35 -19.54
C ILE A 149 0.57 -7.23 -18.03
N PHE A 150 1.70 -6.97 -17.39
CA PHE A 150 1.79 -6.69 -15.96
C PHE A 150 1.65 -5.19 -15.73
N SER A 151 0.49 -4.76 -15.24
CA SER A 151 0.14 -3.35 -15.10
C SER A 151 0.23 -2.87 -13.65
N GLY A 152 0.80 -1.70 -13.47
CA GLY A 152 1.01 -1.04 -12.19
C GLY A 152 2.23 -1.55 -11.42
N PRO A 153 2.71 -0.75 -10.45
CA PRO A 153 3.80 -1.13 -9.57
C PRO A 153 3.27 -1.82 -8.32
N GLY A 154 3.84 -2.97 -7.99
CA GLY A 154 3.76 -3.58 -6.66
C GLY A 154 5.08 -3.40 -5.90
N VAL A 155 5.09 -3.78 -4.62
CA VAL A 155 6.27 -3.66 -3.74
C VAL A 155 7.49 -4.36 -4.33
N GLU A 156 7.32 -5.57 -4.90
CA GLU A 156 8.41 -6.32 -5.52
C GLU A 156 9.04 -5.55 -6.70
N ARG A 157 8.21 -4.95 -7.56
CA ARG A 157 8.67 -4.20 -8.73
C ARG A 157 9.38 -2.90 -8.34
N ILE A 158 8.83 -2.17 -7.35
CA ILE A 158 9.49 -0.96 -6.83
C ILE A 158 10.81 -1.33 -6.16
N SER A 159 10.88 -2.44 -5.41
CA SER A 159 12.13 -2.87 -4.79
C SER A 159 13.23 -3.20 -5.81
N GLU A 160 12.87 -3.81 -6.95
CA GLU A 160 13.82 -4.03 -8.05
C GLU A 160 14.35 -2.69 -8.63
N GLU A 161 13.45 -1.72 -8.79
CA GLU A 161 13.83 -0.39 -9.27
C GLU A 161 14.71 0.37 -8.28
N VAL A 162 14.38 0.31 -6.98
CA VAL A 162 15.20 0.88 -5.91
C VAL A 162 16.59 0.22 -5.87
N LYS A 163 16.67 -1.12 -5.95
CA LYS A 163 17.96 -1.84 -6.02
C LYS A 163 18.81 -1.43 -7.22
N ARG A 164 18.17 -1.21 -8.37
CA ARG A 164 18.86 -0.77 -9.58
C ARG A 164 19.44 0.66 -9.46
N ASN A 165 18.68 1.56 -8.83
CA ASN A 165 19.10 2.95 -8.63
C ASN A 165 20.08 3.14 -7.46
N PHE A 166 20.05 2.26 -6.46
CA PHE A 166 20.87 2.34 -5.24
C PHE A 166 21.59 1.01 -4.94
N PRO A 167 22.43 0.50 -5.83
CA PRO A 167 22.98 -0.87 -5.75
C PRO A 167 23.89 -1.10 -4.53
N THR A 168 24.49 -0.05 -3.98
CA THR A 168 25.41 -0.13 -2.83
C THR A 168 24.71 0.01 -1.48
N LYS A 169 23.39 0.29 -1.47
CA LYS A 169 22.64 0.54 -0.24
C LYS A 169 21.92 -0.72 0.23
N LYS A 170 21.88 -0.91 1.56
CA LYS A 170 21.10 -1.98 2.16
C LYS A 170 19.62 -1.66 2.02
N ILE A 171 18.84 -2.58 1.50
CA ILE A 171 17.39 -2.42 1.24
C ILE A 171 16.68 -3.56 1.92
N GLU A 172 15.74 -3.23 2.81
CA GLU A 172 14.85 -4.15 3.49
C GLU A 172 13.44 -3.98 2.95
N ILE A 173 12.72 -5.08 2.82
CA ILE A 173 11.32 -5.10 2.36
C ILE A 173 10.45 -5.55 3.53
N PHE A 174 9.47 -4.73 3.89
CA PHE A 174 8.48 -5.07 4.90
C PHE A 174 7.15 -5.31 4.21
N SER A 175 6.71 -6.55 4.20
CA SER A 175 5.38 -6.92 3.70
C SER A 175 4.80 -8.02 4.58
N SER A 176 3.49 -8.19 4.56
CA SER A 176 2.82 -9.29 5.27
C SER A 176 3.05 -10.66 4.60
N ASP A 177 3.76 -10.71 3.49
CA ASP A 177 4.07 -11.92 2.73
C ASP A 177 5.52 -12.39 2.99
N THR A 178 6.26 -11.67 3.85
CA THR A 178 7.62 -11.98 4.30
C THR A 178 7.67 -12.41 5.74
#